data_d6dd8357aeeb39ad02e793bc97527da6
#
_entry.id   d6dd8357aeeb39ad02e793bc97527da6
#
_cell.length_a   1.000
_cell.length_b   1.000
_cell.length_c   1.000
_cell.angle_alpha   90.00
_cell.angle_beta   90.00
_cell.angle_gamma   90.00
#
_symmetry.space_group_name_H-M   'P 1'
#
loop_
_entity.id
_entity.type
_entity.pdbx_description
1 polymer ?
#
loop_
_entity_poly.entity_id
_entity_poly.type
_entity_poly.pdbx_seq_one_letter_code
_entity_poly.pdbx_strand_id
1 'polypeptide(L)'
;GLERRPPISATDTAATLHDRLAGMGAEAIVAALDALAAGTLGFTPQAAEGVTYAAKIEKAQLRVDWSRPAHEVACHIRAFDPPGATTRLEGAEDPAAQLRVFDPVVLDEETSIALQRAHGQMPHDHSAADGRKVSQVGDAFPASVLPGTILQAGAAGVDVTCGDGRVLRLQALQRPGGRRQPADVFLRGHPLPAGARFMSESGD
;
A
#
# COMPACT_ATOMS: atom_id res chain seq x y z
N GLY A 1 -19.82 22.91 18.77
CA GLY A 1 -18.73 23.65 18.14
C GLY A 1 -18.84 23.66 16.63
N LEU A 2 -17.83 24.19 15.96
CA LEU A 2 -17.75 24.19 14.50
C LEU A 2 -17.20 22.86 13.99
N GLU A 3 -17.85 22.27 12.98
CA GLU A 3 -17.42 21.02 12.37
C GLU A 3 -17.20 21.20 10.86
N ARG A 4 -16.15 20.59 10.32
CA ARG A 4 -15.84 20.52 8.90
C ARG A 4 -15.54 19.09 8.50
N ARG A 5 -16.07 18.63 7.37
CA ARG A 5 -15.94 17.24 6.89
C ARG A 5 -15.40 17.22 5.47
N PRO A 6 -14.07 17.10 5.26
CA PRO A 6 -13.53 16.93 3.92
C PRO A 6 -13.72 15.48 3.46
N PRO A 7 -13.89 15.25 2.14
CA PRO A 7 -13.82 13.92 1.59
C PRO A 7 -12.38 13.40 1.64
N ILE A 8 -12.22 12.09 1.80
CA ILE A 8 -10.94 11.40 1.60
C ILE A 8 -10.91 10.89 0.16
N SER A 9 -9.94 11.36 -0.63
CA SER A 9 -9.80 10.96 -2.03
C SER A 9 -9.07 9.62 -2.18
N ALA A 10 -9.19 9.00 -3.35
CA ALA A 10 -8.50 7.76 -3.66
C ALA A 10 -6.95 7.88 -3.69
N THR A 11 -6.43 9.11 -3.74
CA THR A 11 -4.99 9.40 -3.79
C THR A 11 -4.45 10.03 -2.51
N ASP A 12 -5.31 10.30 -1.53
CA ASP A 12 -4.86 10.89 -0.27
C ASP A 12 -3.90 9.95 0.47
N THR A 13 -2.82 10.52 0.97
CA THR A 13 -1.93 9.91 1.96
C THR A 13 -2.19 10.50 3.35
N ALA A 14 -1.63 9.90 4.38
CA ALA A 14 -1.69 10.48 5.73
C ALA A 14 -1.14 11.92 5.74
N ALA A 15 -0.05 12.19 5.01
CA ALA A 15 0.53 13.54 4.91
C ALA A 15 -0.43 14.54 4.23
N THR A 16 -0.94 14.21 3.04
CA THR A 16 -1.81 15.14 2.30
C THR A 16 -3.11 15.44 3.04
N LEU A 17 -3.67 14.43 3.69
CA LEU A 17 -4.86 14.60 4.51
C LEU A 17 -4.58 15.44 5.76
N HIS A 18 -3.45 15.19 6.43
CA HIS A 18 -2.99 15.98 7.58
C HIS A 18 -2.86 17.47 7.21
N ASP A 19 -2.16 17.79 6.12
CA ASP A 19 -1.93 19.17 5.70
C ASP A 19 -3.26 19.87 5.35
N ARG A 20 -4.16 19.19 4.65
CA ARG A 20 -5.50 19.71 4.35
C ARG A 20 -6.30 19.95 5.62
N LEU A 21 -6.29 19.02 6.57
CA LEU A 21 -6.99 19.17 7.85
C LEU A 21 -6.39 20.29 8.70
N ALA A 22 -5.06 20.48 8.68
CA ALA A 22 -4.40 21.57 9.38
C ALA A 22 -4.85 22.94 8.85
N GLY A 23 -4.90 23.11 7.53
CA GLY A 23 -5.43 24.34 6.92
C GLY A 23 -6.90 24.61 7.28
N MET A 24 -7.75 23.59 7.15
CA MET A 24 -9.17 23.69 7.53
C MET A 24 -9.35 23.96 9.02
N GLY A 25 -8.51 23.39 9.88
CA GLY A 25 -8.51 23.62 11.32
C GLY A 25 -8.16 25.07 11.67
N ALA A 26 -7.18 25.64 10.98
CA ALA A 26 -6.79 27.04 11.17
C ALA A 26 -7.93 28.02 10.83
N GLU A 27 -8.62 27.79 9.72
CA GLU A 27 -9.80 28.59 9.35
C GLU A 27 -10.96 28.40 10.34
N ALA A 28 -11.19 27.13 10.73
CA ALA A 28 -12.29 26.81 11.62
C ALA A 28 -12.11 27.38 13.03
N ILE A 29 -10.87 27.43 13.58
CA ILE A 29 -10.66 28.00 14.90
C ILE A 29 -10.88 29.51 14.93
N VAL A 30 -10.47 30.24 13.89
CA VAL A 30 -10.73 31.69 13.79
C VAL A 30 -12.25 31.94 13.75
N ALA A 31 -12.97 31.25 12.87
CA ALA A 31 -14.42 31.38 12.79
C ALA A 31 -15.14 30.99 14.08
N ALA A 32 -14.64 29.99 14.80
CA ALA A 32 -15.21 29.58 16.09
C ALA A 32 -14.98 30.64 17.17
N LEU A 33 -13.80 31.29 17.20
CA LEU A 33 -13.51 32.37 18.13
C LEU A 33 -14.39 33.61 17.88
N ASP A 34 -14.58 33.97 16.61
CA ASP A 34 -15.48 35.08 16.24
C ASP A 34 -16.93 34.79 16.66
N ALA A 35 -17.40 33.56 16.39
CA ALA A 35 -18.75 33.13 16.80
C ALA A 35 -18.90 33.07 18.34
N LEU A 36 -17.84 32.69 19.06
CA LEU A 36 -17.83 32.69 20.53
C LEU A 36 -17.92 34.12 21.06
N ALA A 37 -17.14 35.04 20.51
CA ALA A 37 -17.16 36.46 20.90
C ALA A 37 -18.52 37.09 20.62
N ALA A 38 -19.19 36.69 19.54
CA ALA A 38 -20.55 37.15 19.18
C ALA A 38 -21.68 36.43 19.98
N GLY A 39 -21.35 35.43 20.81
CA GLY A 39 -22.32 34.63 21.56
C GLY A 39 -23.20 33.72 20.69
N THR A 40 -22.75 33.42 19.45
CA THR A 40 -23.51 32.62 18.47
C THR A 40 -22.99 31.18 18.31
N LEU A 41 -21.88 30.82 18.98
CA LEU A 41 -21.30 29.48 18.89
C LEU A 41 -22.14 28.45 19.65
N GLY A 42 -22.79 27.56 18.91
CA GLY A 42 -23.50 26.42 19.49
C GLY A 42 -22.56 25.27 19.86
N PHE A 43 -22.90 24.49 20.88
CA PHE A 43 -22.18 23.28 21.27
C PHE A 43 -23.10 22.07 21.17
N THR A 44 -22.63 21.02 20.51
CA THR A 44 -23.31 19.74 20.42
C THR A 44 -22.49 18.72 21.20
N PRO A 45 -23.06 17.96 22.16
CA PRO A 45 -22.37 16.86 22.82
C PRO A 45 -21.85 15.85 21.78
N GLN A 46 -20.66 15.33 22.00
CA GLN A 46 -20.14 14.25 21.16
C GLN A 46 -21.00 12.99 21.37
N ALA A 47 -21.34 12.30 20.27
CA ALA A 47 -22.05 11.03 20.35
C ALA A 47 -21.23 10.01 21.13
N ALA A 48 -21.88 9.23 21.98
CA ALA A 48 -21.22 8.14 22.72
C ALA A 48 -20.96 6.91 21.83
N GLU A 49 -21.75 6.73 20.78
CA GLU A 49 -21.61 5.65 19.82
C GLU A 49 -20.60 6.00 18.72
N GLY A 50 -19.85 4.98 18.25
CA GLY A 50 -18.88 5.15 17.17
C GLY A 50 -17.57 5.84 17.59
N VAL A 51 -17.31 5.99 18.88
CA VAL A 51 -16.04 6.53 19.38
C VAL A 51 -14.92 5.56 19.08
N THR A 52 -13.87 6.05 18.42
CA THR A 52 -12.63 5.31 18.14
C THR A 52 -11.43 6.02 18.75
N TYR A 53 -10.42 5.24 19.15
CA TYR A 53 -9.20 5.78 19.71
C TYR A 53 -8.04 5.58 18.73
N ALA A 54 -7.36 6.65 18.35
CA ALA A 54 -6.14 6.61 17.56
C ALA A 54 -4.95 6.33 18.49
N ALA A 55 -4.58 5.05 18.62
CA ALA A 55 -3.39 4.65 19.35
C ALA A 55 -2.11 5.08 18.61
N LYS A 56 -0.99 5.11 19.33
CA LYS A 56 0.32 5.34 18.71
C LYS A 56 0.62 4.22 17.71
N ILE A 57 1.06 4.59 16.51
CA ILE A 57 1.44 3.63 15.48
C ILE A 57 2.63 2.79 15.94
N GLU A 58 2.47 1.47 15.89
CA GLU A 58 3.52 0.50 16.19
C GLU A 58 4.21 0.03 14.91
N LYS A 59 5.47 -0.41 15.03
CA LYS A 59 6.26 -0.88 13.87
C LYS A 59 5.62 -2.07 13.15
N ALA A 60 4.93 -2.93 13.88
CA ALA A 60 4.22 -4.08 13.30
C ALA A 60 3.12 -3.65 12.33
N GLN A 61 2.43 -2.56 12.64
CA GLN A 61 1.35 -2.02 11.79
C GLN A 61 1.84 -1.46 10.45
N LEU A 62 3.14 -1.16 10.31
CA LEU A 62 3.71 -0.68 9.05
C LEU A 62 3.90 -1.79 8.02
N ARG A 63 3.85 -3.05 8.43
CA ARG A 63 4.11 -4.19 7.55
C ARG A 63 2.98 -4.38 6.55
N VAL A 64 3.35 -4.58 5.30
CA VAL A 64 2.39 -4.83 4.22
C VAL A 64 1.99 -6.30 4.25
N ASP A 65 0.69 -6.55 4.34
CA ASP A 65 0.10 -7.86 4.13
C ASP A 65 -0.37 -7.99 2.67
N TRP A 66 0.44 -8.64 1.85
CA TRP A 66 0.17 -8.86 0.44
C TRP A 66 -0.97 -9.83 0.17
N SER A 67 -1.40 -10.62 1.17
CA SER A 67 -2.54 -11.55 1.04
C SER A 67 -3.89 -10.83 0.97
N ARG A 68 -3.93 -9.55 1.28
CA ARG A 68 -5.13 -8.72 1.19
C ARG A 68 -5.42 -8.27 -0.26
N PRO A 69 -6.65 -7.84 -0.54
CA PRO A 69 -7.01 -7.25 -1.84
C PRO A 69 -6.15 -6.02 -2.18
N ALA A 70 -5.82 -5.83 -3.45
CA ALA A 70 -4.92 -4.76 -3.90
C ALA A 70 -5.35 -3.35 -3.45
N HIS A 71 -6.66 -3.06 -3.42
CA HIS A 71 -7.16 -1.77 -2.95
C HIS A 71 -6.90 -1.55 -1.46
N GLU A 72 -6.97 -2.60 -0.63
CA GLU A 72 -6.68 -2.53 0.81
C GLU A 72 -5.18 -2.35 1.05
N VAL A 73 -4.34 -3.07 0.31
CA VAL A 73 -2.88 -2.88 0.34
C VAL A 73 -2.51 -1.46 -0.06
N ALA A 74 -3.14 -0.92 -1.11
CA ALA A 74 -2.91 0.46 -1.54
C ALA A 74 -3.35 1.48 -0.48
N CYS A 75 -4.50 1.26 0.18
CA CYS A 75 -4.96 2.10 1.29
C CYS A 75 -3.99 2.04 2.47
N HIS A 76 -3.51 0.84 2.83
CA HIS A 76 -2.52 0.65 3.89
C HIS A 76 -1.23 1.42 3.61
N ILE A 77 -0.67 1.30 2.40
CA ILE A 77 0.56 2.02 2.03
C ILE A 77 0.37 3.54 2.12
N ARG A 78 -0.77 4.07 1.65
CA ARG A 78 -1.08 5.50 1.76
C ARG A 78 -1.33 5.96 3.19
N ALA A 79 -1.97 5.13 4.01
CA ALA A 79 -2.25 5.46 5.42
C ALA A 79 -0.96 5.60 6.24
N PHE A 80 0.10 4.90 5.85
CA PHE A 80 1.40 4.99 6.50
C PHE A 80 2.43 5.84 5.72
N ASP A 81 2.01 6.78 4.93
CA ASP A 81 2.90 7.73 4.24
C ASP A 81 2.73 9.17 4.78
N PRO A 82 3.67 9.64 5.68
CA PRO A 82 4.82 8.97 6.28
C PRO A 82 4.46 8.04 7.44
N PRO A 83 5.34 7.15 7.95
CA PRO A 83 6.77 7.02 7.67
C PRO A 83 7.12 6.08 6.52
N GLY A 84 6.15 5.48 5.87
CA GLY A 84 6.24 4.48 4.81
C GLY A 84 5.91 3.07 5.31
N ALA A 85 5.02 2.38 4.60
CA ALA A 85 4.73 0.97 4.84
C ALA A 85 5.97 0.12 4.52
N THR A 86 6.14 -0.99 5.22
CA THR A 86 7.37 -1.80 5.13
C THR A 86 7.08 -3.18 4.55
N THR A 87 8.03 -3.68 3.77
CA THR A 87 8.02 -5.04 3.25
C THR A 87 9.45 -5.59 3.19
N ARG A 88 9.60 -6.91 3.01
CA ARG A 88 10.90 -7.58 2.90
C ARG A 88 10.79 -8.70 1.87
N LEU A 89 11.87 -8.91 1.11
CA LEU A 89 11.96 -10.08 0.22
C LEU A 89 12.03 -11.37 1.04
N GLU A 90 11.36 -12.40 0.55
CA GLU A 90 11.44 -13.74 1.11
C GLU A 90 12.88 -14.28 1.03
N GLY A 91 13.32 -14.97 2.08
CA GLY A 91 14.70 -15.47 2.18
C GLY A 91 15.77 -14.42 2.50
N ALA A 92 15.41 -13.15 2.61
CA ALA A 92 16.34 -12.13 3.05
C ALA A 92 16.44 -12.13 4.60
N GLU A 93 17.52 -12.64 5.15
CA GLU A 93 17.76 -12.69 6.62
C GLU A 93 18.25 -11.33 7.18
N ASP A 94 18.86 -10.51 6.33
CA ASP A 94 19.40 -9.20 6.73
C ASP A 94 18.25 -8.22 7.08
N PRO A 95 18.22 -7.67 8.30
CA PRO A 95 17.29 -6.59 8.66
C PRO A 95 17.39 -5.37 7.73
N ALA A 96 18.54 -5.14 7.10
CA ALA A 96 18.73 -4.09 6.11
C ALA A 96 18.02 -4.37 4.77
N ALA A 97 17.52 -5.59 4.56
CA ALA A 97 16.70 -5.93 3.40
C ALA A 97 15.24 -5.46 3.51
N GLN A 98 14.84 -4.86 4.63
CA GLN A 98 13.53 -4.23 4.77
C GLN A 98 13.45 -3.00 3.86
N LEU A 99 12.42 -2.93 3.05
CA LEU A 99 12.13 -1.80 2.18
C LEU A 99 10.92 -1.04 2.70
N ARG A 100 10.90 0.27 2.46
CA ARG A 100 9.67 1.05 2.54
C ARG A 100 9.13 1.27 1.15
N VAL A 101 7.81 1.18 1.02
CA VAL A 101 7.09 1.26 -0.24
C VAL A 101 6.11 2.42 -0.22
N PHE A 102 5.96 3.08 -1.38
CA PHE A 102 5.19 4.30 -1.53
C PHE A 102 4.52 4.37 -2.90
N ASP A 103 3.62 5.33 -3.06
CA ASP A 103 2.94 5.66 -4.32
C ASP A 103 2.32 4.42 -4.97
N PRO A 104 1.38 3.74 -4.28
CA PRO A 104 0.75 2.55 -4.81
C PRO A 104 -0.30 2.91 -5.86
N VAL A 105 -0.27 2.21 -6.99
CA VAL A 105 -1.28 2.29 -8.05
C VAL A 105 -1.86 0.89 -8.27
N VAL A 106 -3.15 0.73 -8.05
CA VAL A 106 -3.85 -0.52 -8.39
C VAL A 106 -4.06 -0.55 -9.90
N LEU A 107 -3.51 -1.57 -10.56
CA LEU A 107 -3.69 -1.73 -12.00
C LEU A 107 -5.08 -2.25 -12.30
N ASP A 108 -5.57 -1.93 -13.50
CA ASP A 108 -6.82 -2.49 -14.00
C ASP A 108 -6.74 -4.01 -14.18
N GLU A 109 -7.88 -4.66 -14.33
CA GLU A 109 -7.98 -6.11 -14.38
C GLU A 109 -7.29 -6.69 -15.62
N GLU A 110 -7.46 -6.05 -16.77
CA GLU A 110 -6.86 -6.49 -18.03
C GLU A 110 -5.34 -6.48 -17.97
N THR A 111 -4.76 -5.37 -17.49
CA THR A 111 -3.32 -5.24 -17.26
C THR A 111 -2.80 -6.25 -16.24
N SER A 112 -3.54 -6.47 -15.15
CA SER A 112 -3.19 -7.45 -14.12
C SER A 112 -3.12 -8.87 -14.67
N ILE A 113 -4.11 -9.29 -15.46
CA ILE A 113 -4.16 -10.60 -16.12
C ILE A 113 -3.02 -10.74 -17.12
N ALA A 114 -2.76 -9.70 -17.93
CA ALA A 114 -1.68 -9.73 -18.92
C ALA A 114 -0.30 -9.93 -18.28
N LEU A 115 -0.02 -9.22 -17.19
CA LEU A 115 1.23 -9.34 -16.44
C LEU A 115 1.42 -10.73 -15.83
N GLN A 116 0.37 -11.30 -15.24
CA GLN A 116 0.44 -12.63 -14.64
C GLN A 116 0.63 -13.72 -15.71
N ARG A 117 -0.03 -13.62 -16.86
CA ARG A 117 0.17 -14.54 -17.98
C ARG A 117 1.60 -14.47 -18.52
N ALA A 118 2.14 -13.26 -18.68
CA ALA A 118 3.51 -13.07 -19.13
C ALA A 118 4.51 -13.67 -18.13
N HIS A 119 4.28 -13.51 -16.82
CA HIS A 119 5.10 -14.10 -15.78
C HIS A 119 5.04 -15.64 -15.79
N GLY A 120 3.86 -16.23 -15.94
CA GLY A 120 3.67 -17.70 -16.04
C GLY A 120 4.27 -18.34 -17.28
N GLN A 121 4.58 -17.56 -18.33
CA GLN A 121 5.23 -18.02 -19.56
C GLN A 121 6.77 -17.92 -19.51
N MET A 122 7.34 -17.29 -18.49
CA MET A 122 8.80 -17.29 -18.31
C MET A 122 9.29 -18.72 -18.01
N PRO A 123 10.34 -19.22 -18.67
CA PRO A 123 10.91 -20.51 -18.34
C PRO A 123 11.50 -20.43 -16.93
N HIS A 124 10.81 -21.04 -15.98
CA HIS A 124 11.37 -21.26 -14.65
C HIS A 124 12.33 -22.45 -14.78
N ASP A 125 13.60 -22.19 -14.65
CA ASP A 125 14.62 -23.24 -14.54
C ASP A 125 14.47 -23.89 -13.15
N HIS A 126 13.50 -24.77 -13.01
CA HIS A 126 13.32 -25.64 -11.88
C HIS A 126 13.42 -27.08 -12.35
N SER A 127 14.64 -27.59 -12.33
CA SER A 127 14.90 -29.00 -12.29
C SER A 127 14.31 -29.59 -10.99
N ALA A 128 13.06 -30.04 -11.03
CA ALA A 128 12.54 -31.11 -10.15
C ALA A 128 11.18 -31.59 -10.64
N ALA A 129 11.12 -32.88 -10.94
CA ALA A 129 9.95 -33.62 -11.39
C ALA A 129 8.82 -33.61 -10.35
N ASP A 130 7.60 -33.31 -10.74
CA ASP A 130 6.49 -34.25 -10.51
C ASP A 130 5.26 -33.87 -11.38
N GLY A 131 4.78 -34.84 -12.12
CA GLY A 131 3.67 -34.67 -13.06
C GLY A 131 2.31 -34.71 -12.35
N ARG A 132 1.60 -33.60 -12.30
CA ARG A 132 0.15 -33.59 -12.08
C ARG A 132 -0.53 -32.65 -13.08
N LYS A 133 -1.33 -33.22 -13.95
CA LYS A 133 -2.31 -32.52 -14.79
C LYS A 133 -3.38 -31.92 -13.88
N VAL A 134 -3.56 -30.61 -13.94
CA VAL A 134 -4.71 -29.93 -13.35
C VAL A 134 -5.61 -29.45 -14.48
N SER A 135 -6.87 -29.88 -14.39
CA SER A 135 -7.95 -29.62 -15.35
C SER A 135 -8.37 -28.15 -15.30
N GLN A 136 -8.70 -27.62 -16.50
CA GLN A 136 -9.26 -26.29 -16.73
C GLN A 136 -10.63 -26.13 -16.08
N VAL A 137 -10.85 -25.05 -15.33
CA VAL A 137 -12.18 -24.48 -15.06
C VAL A 137 -12.06 -22.96 -14.89
N GLY A 138 -12.78 -22.18 -15.71
CA GLY A 138 -13.33 -20.87 -15.39
C GLY A 138 -12.38 -19.65 -15.48
N ASP A 139 -12.90 -18.55 -16.02
CA ASP A 139 -12.29 -17.22 -16.18
C ASP A 139 -11.89 -16.52 -14.84
N ALA A 140 -11.21 -17.24 -13.96
CA ALA A 140 -10.59 -16.70 -12.77
C ALA A 140 -9.10 -16.41 -13.05
N PHE A 141 -8.51 -15.42 -12.38
CA PHE A 141 -7.08 -15.15 -12.40
C PHE A 141 -6.28 -16.47 -12.34
N PRO A 142 -5.21 -16.63 -13.12
CA PRO A 142 -4.41 -17.84 -13.07
C PRO A 142 -3.99 -18.12 -11.64
N ALA A 143 -4.49 -19.20 -11.07
CA ALA A 143 -4.35 -19.59 -9.65
C ALA A 143 -2.92 -19.95 -9.22
N SER A 144 -1.90 -19.55 -9.99
CA SER A 144 -0.52 -20.00 -9.84
C SER A 144 0.44 -18.95 -9.28
N VAL A 145 0.06 -17.68 -9.19
CA VAL A 145 0.98 -16.64 -8.71
C VAL A 145 0.62 -16.23 -7.29
N LEU A 146 1.52 -16.53 -6.35
CA LEU A 146 1.31 -16.24 -4.93
C LEU A 146 1.29 -14.72 -4.65
N PRO A 147 0.48 -14.24 -3.69
CA PRO A 147 0.52 -12.86 -3.24
C PRO A 147 1.92 -12.44 -2.81
N GLY A 148 2.30 -11.20 -3.13
CA GLY A 148 3.64 -10.67 -2.87
C GLY A 148 4.66 -10.96 -3.97
N THR A 149 4.32 -11.76 -5.00
CA THR A 149 5.23 -12.04 -6.12
C THR A 149 5.44 -10.79 -6.97
N ILE A 150 6.71 -10.47 -7.23
CA ILE A 150 7.11 -9.41 -8.15
C ILE A 150 7.00 -9.95 -9.57
N LEU A 151 6.05 -9.43 -10.35
CA LEU A 151 5.86 -9.83 -11.74
C LEU A 151 6.86 -9.17 -12.67
N GLN A 152 7.11 -7.89 -12.44
CA GLN A 152 8.14 -7.12 -13.12
C GLN A 152 8.60 -5.95 -12.27
N ALA A 153 9.82 -5.49 -12.53
CA ALA A 153 10.39 -4.29 -11.94
C ALA A 153 11.11 -3.49 -13.04
N GLY A 154 10.76 -2.22 -13.20
CA GLY A 154 11.29 -1.39 -14.29
C GLY A 154 10.97 0.09 -14.12
N ALA A 155 11.07 0.83 -15.23
CA ALA A 155 10.91 2.28 -15.23
C ALA A 155 9.53 2.74 -14.74
N ALA A 156 8.47 1.95 -14.97
CA ALA A 156 7.12 2.29 -14.55
C ALA A 156 6.85 2.01 -13.06
N GLY A 157 7.66 1.16 -12.43
CA GLY A 157 7.47 0.75 -11.04
C GLY A 157 7.82 -0.71 -10.80
N VAL A 158 7.46 -1.20 -9.62
CA VAL A 158 7.53 -2.61 -9.21
C VAL A 158 6.11 -3.14 -9.12
N ASP A 159 5.76 -4.11 -9.96
CA ASP A 159 4.44 -4.71 -10.05
C ASP A 159 4.37 -5.98 -9.20
N VAL A 160 3.46 -5.97 -8.22
CA VAL A 160 3.34 -7.00 -7.18
C VAL A 160 1.93 -7.56 -7.16
N THR A 161 1.78 -8.88 -7.09
CA THR A 161 0.47 -9.53 -6.94
C THR A 161 -0.09 -9.35 -5.54
N CYS A 162 -1.41 -9.20 -5.43
CA CYS A 162 -2.15 -9.13 -4.18
C CYS A 162 -3.09 -10.34 -4.02
N GLY A 163 -3.72 -10.47 -2.85
CA GLY A 163 -4.53 -11.63 -2.50
C GLY A 163 -5.79 -11.84 -3.35
N ASP A 164 -6.30 -10.78 -3.97
CA ASP A 164 -7.43 -10.83 -4.92
C ASP A 164 -6.99 -11.11 -6.37
N GLY A 165 -5.72 -11.41 -6.59
CA GLY A 165 -5.16 -11.62 -7.92
C GLY A 165 -4.90 -10.33 -8.71
N ARG A 166 -5.25 -9.17 -8.20
CA ARG A 166 -4.89 -7.89 -8.84
C ARG A 166 -3.42 -7.55 -8.60
N VAL A 167 -2.92 -6.67 -9.46
CA VAL A 167 -1.54 -6.20 -9.39
C VAL A 167 -1.49 -4.79 -8.85
N LEU A 168 -0.61 -4.58 -7.89
CA LEU A 168 -0.28 -3.28 -7.33
C LEU A 168 1.08 -2.82 -7.83
N ARG A 169 1.15 -1.64 -8.45
CA ARG A 169 2.39 -0.99 -8.85
C ARG A 169 2.89 -0.08 -7.76
N LEU A 170 4.13 -0.29 -7.33
CA LEU A 170 4.86 0.58 -6.42
C LEU A 170 5.73 1.54 -7.22
N GLN A 171 5.48 2.84 -7.14
CA GLN A 171 6.21 3.83 -7.93
C GLN A 171 7.43 4.42 -7.23
N ALA A 172 7.51 4.27 -5.89
CA ALA A 172 8.67 4.71 -5.13
C ALA A 172 9.03 3.74 -4.01
N LEU A 173 10.33 3.61 -3.74
CA LEU A 173 10.90 2.75 -2.72
C LEU A 173 11.98 3.48 -1.91
N GLN A 174 12.26 2.94 -0.72
CA GLN A 174 13.30 3.47 0.16
C GLN A 174 13.96 2.33 0.95
N ARG A 175 15.29 2.35 1.01
CA ARG A 175 16.06 1.48 1.92
C ARG A 175 16.14 2.07 3.33
N PRO A 176 16.42 1.25 4.36
CA PRO A 176 16.74 1.74 5.69
C PRO A 176 17.87 2.76 5.63
N GLY A 177 17.70 3.90 6.31
CA GLY A 177 18.68 4.99 6.32
C GLY A 177 18.83 5.78 5.01
N GLY A 178 18.18 5.32 3.92
CA GLY A 178 18.21 5.99 2.62
C GLY A 178 17.11 7.05 2.46
N ARG A 179 17.02 7.62 1.25
CA ARG A 179 15.94 8.53 0.83
C ARG A 179 14.92 7.77 -0.01
N ARG A 180 13.66 8.21 0.02
CA ARG A 180 12.64 7.81 -0.94
C ARG A 180 13.10 8.13 -2.36
N GLN A 181 13.01 7.18 -3.27
CA GLN A 181 13.43 7.29 -4.65
C GLN A 181 12.33 6.77 -5.58
N PRO A 182 12.13 7.37 -6.76
CA PRO A 182 11.35 6.74 -7.80
C PRO A 182 11.87 5.33 -8.10
N ALA A 183 10.98 4.42 -8.50
CA ALA A 183 11.33 3.02 -8.68
C ALA A 183 12.45 2.80 -9.71
N ASP A 184 12.46 3.56 -10.83
CA ASP A 184 13.48 3.48 -11.86
C ASP A 184 14.88 3.84 -11.33
N VAL A 185 14.97 4.86 -10.45
CA VAL A 185 16.22 5.27 -9.81
C VAL A 185 16.68 4.23 -8.80
N PHE A 186 15.75 3.74 -7.98
CA PHE A 186 16.03 2.73 -6.96
C PHE A 186 16.58 1.43 -7.58
N LEU A 187 15.94 0.95 -8.65
CA LEU A 187 16.25 -0.32 -9.30
C LEU A 187 17.62 -0.34 -10.00
N ARG A 188 18.19 0.82 -10.38
CA ARG A 188 19.56 0.90 -10.94
C ARG A 188 20.62 0.44 -9.95
N GLY A 189 20.41 0.71 -8.66
CA GLY A 189 21.35 0.30 -7.61
C GLY A 189 20.93 -0.95 -6.84
N HIS A 190 19.65 -1.31 -6.92
CA HIS A 190 19.04 -2.38 -6.12
C HIS A 190 18.01 -3.13 -6.96
N PRO A 191 18.47 -4.00 -7.87
CA PRO A 191 17.55 -4.75 -8.72
C PRO A 191 16.66 -5.68 -7.89
N LEU A 192 15.39 -5.70 -8.24
CA LEU A 192 14.39 -6.63 -7.70
C LEU A 192 14.02 -7.60 -8.82
N PRO A 193 14.45 -8.87 -8.75
CA PRO A 193 14.21 -9.82 -9.83
C PRO A 193 12.72 -10.19 -9.92
N ALA A 194 12.22 -10.35 -11.15
CA ALA A 194 10.92 -10.95 -11.38
C ALA A 194 10.91 -12.38 -10.81
N GLY A 195 9.78 -12.76 -10.21
CA GLY A 195 9.63 -14.05 -9.51
C GLY A 195 10.06 -14.00 -8.04
N ALA A 196 10.85 -13.02 -7.60
CA ALA A 196 11.06 -12.82 -6.18
C ALA A 196 9.75 -12.45 -5.48
N ARG A 197 9.64 -12.75 -4.20
CA ARG A 197 8.42 -12.53 -3.42
C ARG A 197 8.67 -11.64 -2.21
N PHE A 198 7.79 -10.70 -1.99
CA PHE A 198 7.70 -10.00 -0.72
C PHE A 198 6.95 -10.86 0.29
N MET A 199 7.44 -10.88 1.51
CA MET A 199 6.77 -11.59 2.61
C MET A 199 5.45 -10.91 2.95
N SER A 200 4.39 -11.72 3.09
CA SER A 200 3.17 -11.31 3.78
C SER A 200 3.36 -11.60 5.26
N GLU A 201 3.45 -10.57 6.07
CA GLU A 201 3.48 -10.72 7.52
C GLU A 201 2.09 -10.33 8.03
N SER A 202 1.21 -11.31 8.23
CA SER A 202 -0.04 -11.09 8.95
C SER A 202 0.33 -10.66 10.37
N GLY A 203 -0.12 -9.50 10.80
CA GLY A 203 -0.02 -9.12 12.19
C GLY A 203 -0.93 -10.04 13.01
N ASP A 204 -0.36 -10.73 13.99
CA ASP A 204 -1.10 -11.36 15.09
C ASP A 204 -1.78 -10.29 15.94
#